data_35c1a9d03a3cd33cc5b1dc54abd62b6d
#
_entry.id   35c1a9d03a3cd33cc5b1dc54abd62b6d
#
_cell.length_a   1.000
_cell.length_b   1.000
_cell.length_c   1.000
_cell.angle_alpha   90.00
_cell.angle_beta   90.00
_cell.angle_gamma   90.00
#
_symmetry.space_group_name_H-M   'P 1'
#
loop_
_entity.id
_entity.type
_entity.pdbx_description
1 polymer ?
#
loop_
_entity_poly.entity_id
_entity_poly.type
_entity_poly.pdbx_seq_one_letter_code
_entity_poly.pdbx_strand_id
1 'polypeptide(L)'
;MAKLSAETPHIHDGCQITQSEFGAFVEIGAGSRVAHTVFGDYSYCDRGCDIANARIGKFSNIASAVRIGATDHPLTTASLHHFLYRSASYWDDAEDDASWFTARAARHAFIGHDTWIGHGALIKPEVTIGHGAVVASGSVVTKDVAPYTIVGGNTASLIRRRFPDAVAEAMTELAWWDWDHARLRSVLPDFRSLSAEAFLEKYA
;
A
#
# COMPACT_ATOMS: atom_id res chain seq x y z
N MET A 1 10.04 -12.98 -17.89
CA MET A 1 9.03 -12.71 -16.84
C MET A 1 7.75 -13.46 -17.22
N ALA A 2 7.08 -14.05 -16.23
CA ALA A 2 5.77 -14.65 -16.44
C ALA A 2 4.76 -13.57 -16.83
N LYS A 3 3.76 -13.91 -17.66
CA LYS A 3 2.65 -13.02 -17.98
C LYS A 3 1.70 -12.99 -16.78
N LEU A 4 1.36 -11.81 -16.30
CA LEU A 4 0.37 -11.64 -15.21
C LEU A 4 -1.03 -12.04 -15.70
N SER A 5 -1.85 -12.58 -14.79
CA SER A 5 -3.19 -13.11 -15.04
C SER A 5 -4.25 -12.31 -14.28
N ALA A 6 -5.45 -12.24 -14.84
CA ALA A 6 -6.62 -11.70 -14.13
C ALA A 6 -7.18 -12.69 -13.08
N GLU A 7 -6.89 -13.98 -13.22
CA GLU A 7 -7.53 -15.02 -12.42
C GLU A 7 -6.74 -15.37 -11.16
N THR A 8 -5.40 -15.25 -11.22
CA THR A 8 -4.53 -15.63 -10.12
C THR A 8 -3.38 -14.64 -9.95
N PRO A 9 -3.07 -14.21 -8.72
CA PRO A 9 -1.90 -13.36 -8.46
C PRO A 9 -0.62 -14.14 -8.76
N HIS A 10 0.41 -13.45 -9.22
CA HIS A 10 1.75 -14.01 -9.36
C HIS A 10 2.52 -13.83 -8.06
N ILE A 11 2.64 -14.91 -7.28
CA ILE A 11 3.34 -14.90 -5.99
C ILE A 11 4.67 -15.61 -6.15
N HIS A 12 5.77 -14.89 -5.95
CA HIS A 12 7.13 -15.41 -6.03
C HIS A 12 7.52 -16.28 -4.83
N ASP A 13 8.63 -16.98 -4.93
CA ASP A 13 9.11 -17.91 -3.92
C ASP A 13 9.39 -17.23 -2.56
N GLY A 14 9.19 -18.00 -1.48
CA GLY A 14 9.48 -17.59 -0.12
C GLY A 14 8.49 -16.60 0.49
N CYS A 15 7.39 -16.29 -0.20
CA CYS A 15 6.35 -15.41 0.34
C CYS A 15 5.54 -16.10 1.46
N GLN A 16 5.14 -15.31 2.44
CA GLN A 16 4.23 -15.71 3.53
C GLN A 16 2.93 -14.92 3.41
N ILE A 17 1.87 -15.60 2.99
CA ILE A 17 0.56 -14.97 2.77
C ILE A 17 -0.42 -15.46 3.85
N THR A 18 -1.08 -14.53 4.53
CA THR A 18 -2.08 -14.85 5.57
C THR A 18 -3.31 -13.97 5.39
N GLN A 19 -4.50 -14.59 5.25
CA GLN A 19 -5.80 -13.90 5.21
C GLN A 19 -5.79 -12.62 4.35
N SER A 20 -5.31 -12.74 3.12
CA SER A 20 -5.17 -11.62 2.20
C SER A 20 -5.86 -11.90 0.87
N GLU A 21 -6.36 -10.85 0.23
CA GLU A 21 -7.10 -10.89 -1.01
C GLU A 21 -6.33 -10.12 -2.10
N PHE A 22 -6.40 -10.62 -3.34
CA PHE A 22 -5.67 -10.05 -4.47
C PHE A 22 -6.61 -9.85 -5.65
N GLY A 23 -6.57 -8.66 -6.22
CA GLY A 23 -7.24 -8.35 -7.49
C GLY A 23 -6.54 -8.98 -8.70
N ALA A 24 -7.01 -8.60 -9.87
CA ALA A 24 -6.47 -9.05 -11.14
C ALA A 24 -5.06 -8.48 -11.40
N PHE A 25 -4.19 -9.25 -12.03
CA PHE A 25 -2.85 -8.84 -12.47
C PHE A 25 -1.92 -8.37 -11.33
N VAL A 26 -2.10 -8.93 -10.12
CA VAL A 26 -1.26 -8.62 -8.95
C VAL A 26 0.02 -9.46 -8.95
N GLU A 27 1.13 -8.84 -8.52
CA GLU A 27 2.42 -9.51 -8.35
C GLU A 27 2.99 -9.27 -6.95
N ILE A 28 3.42 -10.34 -6.26
CA ILE A 28 4.04 -10.30 -4.93
C ILE A 28 5.47 -10.82 -5.03
N GLY A 29 6.43 -9.92 -4.85
CA GLY A 29 7.87 -10.20 -4.98
C GLY A 29 8.41 -11.12 -3.90
N ALA A 30 9.48 -11.84 -4.25
CA ALA A 30 10.06 -12.92 -3.46
C ALA A 30 10.38 -12.53 -2.01
N GLY A 31 10.10 -13.47 -1.08
CA GLY A 31 10.40 -13.30 0.35
C GLY A 31 9.52 -12.26 1.06
N SER A 32 8.45 -11.80 0.43
CA SER A 32 7.54 -10.83 1.04
C SER A 32 6.56 -11.51 2.01
N ARG A 33 6.18 -10.79 3.04
CA ARG A 33 5.13 -11.18 3.98
C ARG A 33 3.91 -10.27 3.78
N VAL A 34 2.74 -10.87 3.53
CA VAL A 34 1.48 -10.14 3.36
C VAL A 34 0.41 -10.75 4.26
N ALA A 35 -0.15 -9.97 5.17
CA ALA A 35 -1.11 -10.44 6.15
C ALA A 35 -2.31 -9.49 6.30
N HIS A 36 -3.54 -10.02 6.30
CA HIS A 36 -4.78 -9.27 6.51
C HIS A 36 -4.89 -8.04 5.57
N THR A 37 -4.50 -8.21 4.32
CA THR A 37 -4.33 -7.12 3.35
C THR A 37 -5.13 -7.40 2.09
N VAL A 38 -5.70 -6.35 1.51
CA VAL A 38 -6.34 -6.40 0.19
C VAL A 38 -5.47 -5.62 -0.79
N PHE A 39 -5.10 -6.25 -1.91
CA PHE A 39 -4.44 -5.62 -3.06
C PHE A 39 -5.44 -5.41 -4.18
N GLY A 40 -5.58 -4.17 -4.64
CA GLY A 40 -6.34 -3.83 -5.86
C GLY A 40 -5.63 -4.28 -7.14
N ASP A 41 -6.39 -4.30 -8.24
CA ASP A 41 -5.92 -4.75 -9.55
C ASP A 41 -4.64 -4.04 -9.98
N TYR A 42 -3.78 -4.72 -10.74
CA TYR A 42 -2.53 -4.21 -11.32
C TYR A 42 -1.49 -3.70 -10.32
N SER A 43 -1.70 -3.93 -9.02
CA SER A 43 -0.74 -3.52 -8.00
C SER A 43 0.33 -4.57 -7.79
N TYR A 44 1.51 -4.13 -7.42
CA TYR A 44 2.58 -5.06 -7.08
C TYR A 44 3.40 -4.58 -5.88
N CYS A 45 4.05 -5.52 -5.21
CA CYS A 45 5.20 -5.23 -4.36
C CYS A 45 6.42 -6.01 -4.84
N ASP A 46 7.57 -5.37 -4.80
CA ASP A 46 8.88 -6.01 -5.05
C ASP A 46 9.28 -6.84 -3.81
N ARG A 47 10.44 -7.48 -3.87
CA ARG A 47 10.94 -8.44 -2.88
C ARG A 47 11.08 -7.89 -1.46
N GLY A 48 10.89 -8.78 -0.48
CA GLY A 48 11.21 -8.50 0.92
C GLY A 48 10.33 -7.46 1.60
N CYS A 49 9.11 -7.25 1.09
CA CYS A 49 8.14 -6.36 1.73
C CYS A 49 7.48 -7.04 2.95
N ASP A 50 7.14 -6.25 3.96
CA ASP A 50 6.32 -6.70 5.10
C ASP A 50 5.08 -5.81 5.21
N ILE A 51 3.94 -6.34 4.74
CA ILE A 51 2.68 -5.60 4.59
C ILE A 51 1.62 -6.27 5.45
N ALA A 52 1.01 -5.52 6.36
CA ALA A 52 -0.02 -6.03 7.24
C ALA A 52 -1.14 -5.02 7.46
N ASN A 53 -2.38 -5.51 7.62
CA ASN A 53 -3.56 -4.68 7.90
C ASN A 53 -3.66 -3.48 6.94
N ALA A 54 -3.59 -3.73 5.63
CA ALA A 54 -3.59 -2.67 4.63
C ALA A 54 -4.71 -2.84 3.59
N ARG A 55 -5.16 -1.73 3.05
CA ARG A 55 -6.03 -1.65 1.88
C ARG A 55 -5.24 -0.93 0.79
N ILE A 56 -4.82 -1.66 -0.22
CA ILE A 56 -3.97 -1.15 -1.30
C ILE A 56 -4.84 -0.99 -2.54
N GLY A 57 -4.87 0.22 -3.09
CA GLY A 57 -5.61 0.56 -4.29
C GLY A 57 -5.01 -0.08 -5.54
N LYS A 58 -5.65 0.15 -6.68
CA LYS A 58 -5.21 -0.34 -7.99
C LYS A 58 -3.97 0.41 -8.48
N PHE A 59 -3.14 -0.25 -9.29
CA PHE A 59 -1.93 0.34 -9.90
C PHE A 59 -0.91 0.89 -8.89
N SER A 60 -0.89 0.35 -7.67
CA SER A 60 0.10 0.75 -6.67
C SER A 60 1.44 0.06 -6.92
N ASN A 61 2.50 0.87 -6.96
CA ASN A 61 3.87 0.43 -7.21
C ASN A 61 4.63 0.45 -5.88
N ILE A 62 4.85 -0.71 -5.28
CA ILE A 62 5.52 -0.84 -3.98
C ILE A 62 6.90 -1.43 -4.21
N ALA A 63 7.93 -0.62 -3.98
CA ALA A 63 9.32 -1.04 -4.14
C ALA A 63 9.76 -2.04 -3.05
N SER A 64 10.95 -2.60 -3.19
CA SER A 64 11.49 -3.61 -2.28
C SER A 64 11.68 -3.09 -0.85
N ALA A 65 11.60 -4.02 0.11
CA ALA A 65 11.84 -3.79 1.54
C ALA A 65 10.91 -2.73 2.18
N VAL A 66 9.74 -2.48 1.59
CA VAL A 66 8.74 -1.57 2.15
C VAL A 66 7.99 -2.25 3.30
N ARG A 67 7.74 -1.47 4.37
CA ARG A 67 6.89 -1.90 5.48
C ARG A 67 5.62 -1.08 5.54
N ILE A 68 4.45 -1.73 5.49
CA ILE A 68 3.14 -1.08 5.64
C ILE A 68 2.40 -1.71 6.82
N GLY A 69 1.77 -0.86 7.67
CA GLY A 69 1.00 -1.31 8.81
C GLY A 69 1.86 -1.89 9.93
N ALA A 70 3.01 -1.27 10.21
CA ALA A 70 3.90 -1.68 11.30
C ALA A 70 3.15 -1.73 12.63
N THR A 71 3.31 -2.83 13.38
CA THR A 71 2.62 -3.05 14.64
C THR A 71 3.24 -2.25 15.78
N ASP A 72 2.39 -1.81 16.72
CA ASP A 72 2.78 -1.11 17.95
C ASP A 72 2.72 -2.04 19.16
N HIS A 73 3.25 -1.55 20.27
CA HIS A 73 3.12 -2.12 21.60
C HIS A 73 2.24 -1.22 22.48
N PRO A 74 1.63 -1.74 23.56
CA PRO A 74 0.83 -0.94 24.48
C PRO A 74 1.72 0.10 25.20
N LEU A 75 1.38 1.39 25.04
CA LEU A 75 2.21 2.51 25.57
C LEU A 75 1.79 2.95 26.97
N THR A 76 0.59 2.59 27.44
CA THR A 76 0.00 3.09 28.70
C THR A 76 0.04 2.06 29.82
N THR A 77 0.51 0.85 29.57
CA THR A 77 0.63 -0.24 30.54
C THR A 77 1.99 -0.20 31.26
N ALA A 78 2.10 -0.93 32.38
CA ALA A 78 3.32 -1.00 33.18
C ALA A 78 4.52 -1.60 32.41
N SER A 79 4.29 -2.34 31.34
CA SER A 79 5.32 -2.91 30.46
C SER A 79 4.91 -2.75 29.00
N LEU A 80 5.90 -2.58 28.11
CA LEU A 80 5.72 -2.59 26.66
C LEU A 80 5.81 -4.01 26.08
N HIS A 81 6.18 -4.99 26.88
CA HIS A 81 6.54 -6.32 26.40
C HIS A 81 5.30 -7.13 26.01
N HIS A 82 5.43 -7.92 24.96
CA HIS A 82 4.32 -8.68 24.38
C HIS A 82 3.76 -9.79 25.26
N PHE A 83 4.40 -10.13 26.38
CA PHE A 83 3.82 -11.08 27.33
C PHE A 83 2.43 -10.65 27.84
N LEU A 84 2.14 -9.35 27.78
CA LEU A 84 0.85 -8.79 28.19
C LEU A 84 -0.31 -9.24 27.31
N TYR A 85 -0.05 -9.50 26.04
CA TYR A 85 -1.10 -9.87 25.06
C TYR A 85 -0.81 -11.19 24.33
N ARG A 86 0.36 -11.82 24.59
CA ARG A 86 0.74 -13.16 24.15
C ARG A 86 1.04 -14.04 25.36
N SER A 87 0.18 -13.99 26.36
CA SER A 87 0.40 -14.61 27.67
C SER A 87 0.49 -16.12 27.58
N ALA A 88 -0.28 -16.74 26.69
CA ALA A 88 -0.21 -18.19 26.44
C ALA A 88 1.16 -18.67 25.91
N SER A 89 1.99 -17.78 25.39
CA SER A 89 3.37 -18.12 24.99
C SER A 89 4.33 -18.28 26.17
N TYR A 90 3.91 -17.90 27.39
CA TYR A 90 4.75 -17.86 28.61
C TYR A 90 4.22 -18.73 29.75
N TRP A 91 2.92 -18.90 29.84
CA TRP A 91 2.25 -19.62 30.93
C TRP A 91 1.15 -20.53 30.40
N ASP A 92 1.12 -21.79 30.85
CA ASP A 92 0.14 -22.79 30.42
C ASP A 92 -1.29 -22.49 30.88
N ASP A 93 -1.45 -21.67 31.93
CA ASP A 93 -2.71 -21.26 32.54
C ASP A 93 -3.17 -19.85 32.15
N ALA A 94 -2.49 -19.20 31.19
CA ALA A 94 -2.84 -17.88 30.71
C ALA A 94 -3.34 -17.90 29.26
N GLU A 95 -4.28 -17.01 28.95
CA GLU A 95 -4.78 -16.80 27.61
C GLU A 95 -4.23 -15.52 27.00
N ASP A 96 -4.14 -15.48 25.65
CA ASP A 96 -3.79 -14.29 24.92
C ASP A 96 -4.88 -13.23 25.00
N ASP A 97 -4.53 -11.94 24.99
CA ASP A 97 -5.47 -10.83 24.99
C ASP A 97 -6.12 -10.66 23.59
N ALA A 98 -7.27 -11.31 23.39
CA ALA A 98 -8.05 -11.21 22.15
C ALA A 98 -8.49 -9.78 21.84
N SER A 99 -8.72 -8.95 22.88
CA SER A 99 -9.17 -7.56 22.70
C SER A 99 -8.06 -6.70 22.09
N TRP A 100 -6.82 -6.90 22.53
CA TRP A 100 -5.63 -6.25 21.96
C TRP A 100 -5.44 -6.60 20.48
N PHE A 101 -5.56 -7.88 20.14
CA PHE A 101 -5.41 -8.33 18.76
C PHE A 101 -6.53 -7.78 17.86
N THR A 102 -7.77 -7.74 18.35
CA THR A 102 -8.92 -7.16 17.64
C THR A 102 -8.70 -5.67 17.36
N ALA A 103 -8.34 -4.90 18.40
CA ALA A 103 -8.08 -3.48 18.27
C ALA A 103 -6.92 -3.21 17.28
N ARG A 104 -5.85 -4.02 17.32
CA ARG A 104 -4.72 -3.89 16.41
C ARG A 104 -5.08 -4.24 14.96
N ALA A 105 -5.91 -5.27 14.76
CA ALA A 105 -6.36 -5.68 13.43
C ALA A 105 -7.26 -4.64 12.77
N ALA A 106 -7.98 -3.83 13.55
CA ALA A 106 -8.84 -2.76 13.05
C ALA A 106 -8.06 -1.54 12.49
N ARG A 107 -6.76 -1.41 12.80
CA ARG A 107 -5.92 -0.26 12.44
C ARG A 107 -5.32 -0.44 11.05
N HIS A 108 -6.13 -0.17 10.02
CA HIS A 108 -5.69 -0.31 8.63
C HIS A 108 -4.86 0.88 8.14
N ALA A 109 -3.85 0.61 7.33
CA ALA A 109 -3.24 1.60 6.45
C ALA A 109 -3.99 1.59 5.10
N PHE A 110 -4.20 2.77 4.50
CA PHE A 110 -4.89 2.93 3.22
C PHE A 110 -3.93 3.49 2.18
N ILE A 111 -3.71 2.75 1.10
CA ILE A 111 -2.87 3.17 -0.03
C ILE A 111 -3.79 3.40 -1.22
N GLY A 112 -3.81 4.61 -1.75
CA GLY A 112 -4.63 5.00 -2.88
C GLY A 112 -4.22 4.33 -4.20
N HIS A 113 -4.92 4.68 -5.27
CA HIS A 113 -4.62 4.21 -6.63
C HIS A 113 -3.43 4.95 -7.24
N ASP A 114 -2.72 4.34 -8.18
CA ASP A 114 -1.58 4.94 -8.92
C ASP A 114 -0.49 5.51 -8.00
N THR A 115 -0.24 4.87 -6.88
CA THR A 115 0.79 5.31 -5.92
C THR A 115 2.15 4.71 -6.23
N TRP A 116 3.19 5.40 -5.77
CA TRP A 116 4.56 4.86 -5.76
C TRP A 116 5.14 4.95 -4.35
N ILE A 117 5.37 3.79 -3.73
CA ILE A 117 6.02 3.67 -2.42
C ILE A 117 7.46 3.26 -2.64
N GLY A 118 8.40 4.15 -2.36
CA GLY A 118 9.82 3.98 -2.59
C GLY A 118 10.47 2.94 -1.69
N HIS A 119 11.60 2.40 -2.13
CA HIS A 119 12.37 1.37 -1.44
C HIS A 119 12.59 1.67 0.05
N GLY A 120 12.35 0.69 0.91
CA GLY A 120 12.60 0.80 2.35
C GLY A 120 11.72 1.81 3.10
N ALA A 121 10.66 2.32 2.47
CA ALA A 121 9.73 3.20 3.16
C ALA A 121 8.93 2.45 4.23
N LEU A 122 8.57 3.15 5.32
CA LEU A 122 7.72 2.66 6.38
C LEU A 122 6.45 3.49 6.46
N ILE A 123 5.29 2.85 6.33
CA ILE A 123 3.96 3.46 6.48
C ILE A 123 3.35 2.97 7.79
N LYS A 124 3.02 3.90 8.70
CA LYS A 124 2.37 3.55 9.97
C LYS A 124 0.92 3.10 9.76
N PRO A 125 0.36 2.33 10.72
CA PRO A 125 -1.07 2.06 10.75
C PRO A 125 -1.89 3.34 10.75
N GLU A 126 -3.12 3.27 10.25
CA GLU A 126 -4.10 4.37 10.20
C GLU A 126 -3.70 5.56 9.32
N VAL A 127 -2.60 5.42 8.55
CA VAL A 127 -2.18 6.43 7.58
C VAL A 127 -2.87 6.19 6.25
N THR A 128 -3.35 7.26 5.64
CA THR A 128 -3.88 7.28 4.27
C THR A 128 -2.85 7.90 3.31
N ILE A 129 -2.47 7.16 2.28
CA ILE A 129 -1.70 7.67 1.14
C ILE A 129 -2.68 7.95 0.00
N GLY A 130 -2.82 9.22 -0.40
CA GLY A 130 -3.76 9.65 -1.44
C GLY A 130 -3.42 9.10 -2.83
N HIS A 131 -4.40 9.13 -3.73
CA HIS A 131 -4.22 8.70 -5.12
C HIS A 131 -3.06 9.43 -5.80
N GLY A 132 -2.30 8.73 -6.61
CA GLY A 132 -1.18 9.31 -7.34
C GLY A 132 -0.02 9.84 -6.48
N ALA A 133 -0.04 9.62 -5.16
CA ALA A 133 1.02 10.10 -4.28
C ALA A 133 2.31 9.27 -4.43
N VAL A 134 3.42 9.91 -4.13
CA VAL A 134 4.76 9.29 -4.12
C VAL A 134 5.37 9.43 -2.73
N VAL A 135 5.81 8.31 -2.18
CA VAL A 135 6.61 8.26 -0.96
C VAL A 135 8.05 7.95 -1.36
N ALA A 136 8.96 8.87 -1.08
CA ALA A 136 10.38 8.71 -1.42
C ALA A 136 11.02 7.55 -0.63
N SER A 137 12.07 6.96 -1.18
CA SER A 137 12.79 5.82 -0.57
C SER A 137 13.29 6.15 0.85
N GLY A 138 13.22 5.17 1.75
CA GLY A 138 13.66 5.30 3.13
C GLY A 138 12.81 6.22 4.01
N SER A 139 11.66 6.66 3.54
CA SER A 139 10.79 7.59 4.30
C SER A 139 10.00 6.89 5.40
N VAL A 140 9.74 7.60 6.49
CA VAL A 140 8.85 7.16 7.58
C VAL A 140 7.60 8.02 7.58
N VAL A 141 6.50 7.46 7.09
CA VAL A 141 5.22 8.16 6.95
C VAL A 141 4.37 7.93 8.19
N THR A 142 4.11 9.00 8.92
CA THR A 142 3.38 8.98 10.20
C THR A 142 2.06 9.76 10.18
N LYS A 143 1.76 10.42 9.06
CA LYS A 143 0.55 11.23 8.83
C LYS A 143 0.06 11.00 7.41
N ASP A 144 -1.20 11.33 7.17
CA ASP A 144 -1.82 11.23 5.85
C ASP A 144 -1.06 12.05 4.80
N VAL A 145 -1.03 11.51 3.59
CA VAL A 145 -0.39 12.11 2.41
C VAL A 145 -1.47 12.48 1.41
N ALA A 146 -1.54 13.75 1.05
CA ALA A 146 -2.52 14.26 0.09
C ALA A 146 -2.33 13.63 -1.31
N PRO A 147 -3.40 13.50 -2.11
CA PRO A 147 -3.31 13.01 -3.48
C PRO A 147 -2.29 13.79 -4.31
N TYR A 148 -1.64 13.10 -5.24
CA TYR A 148 -0.66 13.66 -6.19
C TYR A 148 0.45 14.51 -5.55
N THR A 149 0.81 14.21 -4.30
CA THR A 149 1.97 14.83 -3.64
C THR A 149 3.15 13.87 -3.55
N ILE A 150 4.33 14.42 -3.47
CA ILE A 150 5.58 13.71 -3.21
C ILE A 150 6.04 14.07 -1.82
N VAL A 151 6.18 13.07 -0.96
CA VAL A 151 6.68 13.23 0.41
C VAL A 151 7.97 12.44 0.61
N GLY A 152 8.78 12.87 1.57
CA GLY A 152 10.01 12.16 1.90
C GLY A 152 10.61 12.57 3.23
N GLY A 153 11.52 11.74 3.74
CA GLY A 153 12.25 11.96 4.98
C GLY A 153 11.76 11.13 6.16
N ASN A 154 12.44 11.25 7.29
CA ASN A 154 12.11 10.62 8.57
C ASN A 154 11.96 11.73 9.66
N THR A 155 10.74 12.14 9.99
CA THR A 155 9.44 11.75 9.44
C THR A 155 9.19 12.41 8.08
N ALA A 156 8.36 11.77 7.24
CA ALA A 156 8.08 12.28 5.91
C ALA A 156 7.36 13.64 5.95
N SER A 157 7.80 14.54 5.10
CA SER A 157 7.19 15.85 4.87
C SER A 157 7.03 16.10 3.38
N LEU A 158 6.19 17.07 3.02
CA LEU A 158 5.95 17.45 1.63
C LEU A 158 7.25 17.93 0.97
N ILE A 159 7.60 17.31 -0.17
CA ILE A 159 8.67 17.77 -1.06
C ILE A 159 8.10 18.71 -2.13
N ARG A 160 7.08 18.21 -2.87
CA ARG A 160 6.35 18.99 -3.89
C ARG A 160 5.07 18.27 -4.31
N ARG A 161 4.24 18.95 -5.06
CA ARG A 161 3.12 18.35 -5.81
C ARG A 161 3.62 17.72 -7.12
N ARG A 162 2.94 16.69 -7.60
CA ARG A 162 3.15 16.12 -8.94
C ARG A 162 2.59 17.05 -10.01
N PHE A 163 1.38 17.59 -9.75
CA PHE A 163 0.59 18.41 -10.66
C PHE A 163 0.05 19.64 -9.93
N PRO A 164 -0.39 20.69 -10.64
CA PRO A 164 -1.27 21.73 -10.09
C PRO A 164 -2.56 21.10 -9.52
N ASP A 165 -3.17 21.77 -8.54
CA ASP A 165 -4.35 21.23 -7.82
C ASP A 165 -5.49 20.86 -8.76
N ALA A 166 -5.84 21.75 -9.72
CA ALA A 166 -6.90 21.49 -10.69
C ALA A 166 -6.64 20.22 -11.55
N VAL A 167 -5.39 19.97 -11.91
CA VAL A 167 -5.02 18.74 -12.67
C VAL A 167 -5.13 17.51 -11.77
N ALA A 168 -4.68 17.61 -10.51
CA ALA A 168 -4.78 16.51 -9.56
C ALA A 168 -6.24 16.14 -9.24
N GLU A 169 -7.10 17.14 -9.09
CA GLU A 169 -8.54 16.95 -8.89
C GLU A 169 -9.18 16.30 -10.12
N ALA A 170 -8.95 16.83 -11.31
CA ALA A 170 -9.49 16.27 -12.55
C ALA A 170 -9.00 14.84 -12.84
N MET A 171 -7.74 14.53 -12.56
CA MET A 171 -7.21 13.15 -12.65
C MET A 171 -7.89 12.21 -11.65
N THR A 172 -8.23 12.72 -10.46
CA THR A 172 -8.96 11.94 -9.45
C THR A 172 -10.41 11.68 -9.89
N GLU A 173 -11.08 12.67 -10.47
CA GLU A 173 -12.44 12.56 -10.99
C GLU A 173 -12.51 11.63 -12.23
N LEU A 174 -11.54 11.71 -13.13
CA LEU A 174 -11.43 10.81 -14.28
C LEU A 174 -11.32 9.34 -13.86
N ALA A 175 -10.71 9.05 -12.74
CA ALA A 175 -10.56 7.73 -12.14
C ALA A 175 -10.20 6.64 -13.19
N TRP A 176 -9.20 6.90 -14.02
CA TRP A 176 -8.79 6.02 -15.11
C TRP A 176 -8.43 4.59 -14.64
N TRP A 177 -8.08 4.42 -13.41
CA TRP A 177 -7.81 3.11 -12.79
C TRP A 177 -9.04 2.20 -12.69
N ASP A 178 -10.25 2.73 -12.94
CA ASP A 178 -11.48 1.95 -13.01
C ASP A 178 -11.86 1.54 -14.45
N TRP A 179 -11.04 1.90 -15.43
CA TRP A 179 -11.22 1.46 -16.81
C TRP A 179 -10.94 -0.03 -16.95
N ASP A 180 -11.70 -0.70 -17.79
CA ASP A 180 -11.49 -2.12 -18.06
C ASP A 180 -10.18 -2.39 -18.82
N HIS A 181 -9.76 -3.67 -18.81
CA HIS A 181 -8.51 -4.09 -19.41
C HIS A 181 -8.41 -3.77 -20.91
N ALA A 182 -9.51 -3.87 -21.66
CA ALA A 182 -9.52 -3.57 -23.09
C ALA A 182 -9.35 -2.07 -23.36
N ARG A 183 -10.03 -1.23 -22.57
CA ARG A 183 -9.88 0.23 -22.64
C ARG A 183 -8.46 0.66 -22.28
N LEU A 184 -7.90 0.16 -21.17
CA LEU A 184 -6.52 0.41 -20.78
C LEU A 184 -5.54 0.05 -21.90
N ARG A 185 -5.75 -1.11 -22.56
CA ARG A 185 -4.92 -1.54 -23.69
C ARG A 185 -5.04 -0.62 -24.89
N SER A 186 -6.25 -0.17 -25.22
CA SER A 186 -6.49 0.73 -26.38
C SER A 186 -5.88 2.11 -26.17
N VAL A 187 -5.85 2.60 -24.92
CA VAL A 187 -5.35 3.93 -24.54
C VAL A 187 -3.85 3.90 -24.19
N LEU A 188 -3.22 2.74 -24.14
CA LEU A 188 -1.79 2.61 -23.76
C LEU A 188 -0.83 3.54 -24.53
N PRO A 189 -0.99 3.80 -25.85
CA PRO A 189 -0.15 4.78 -26.55
C PRO A 189 -0.22 6.18 -25.96
N ASP A 190 -1.41 6.62 -25.53
CA ASP A 190 -1.64 7.95 -24.97
C ASP A 190 -1.07 8.06 -23.54
N PHE A 191 -1.20 7.03 -22.71
CA PHE A 191 -0.50 6.97 -21.42
C PHE A 191 1.00 7.13 -21.55
N ARG A 192 1.59 6.71 -22.67
CA ARG A 192 3.04 6.78 -22.93
C ARG A 192 3.51 8.12 -23.48
N SER A 193 2.62 8.86 -24.13
CA SER A 193 3.01 10.03 -24.93
C SER A 193 2.42 11.36 -24.47
N LEU A 194 1.28 11.35 -23.78
CA LEU A 194 0.61 12.57 -23.35
C LEU A 194 1.04 13.02 -21.97
N SER A 195 1.08 14.34 -21.74
CA SER A 195 1.10 14.90 -20.39
C SER A 195 -0.24 14.65 -19.68
N ALA A 196 -0.29 14.84 -18.36
CA ALA A 196 -1.54 14.70 -17.60
C ALA A 196 -2.63 15.67 -18.12
N GLU A 197 -2.25 16.90 -18.44
CA GLU A 197 -3.16 17.91 -18.99
C GLU A 197 -3.72 17.48 -20.35
N ALA A 198 -2.85 17.08 -21.30
CA ALA A 198 -3.28 16.63 -22.62
C ALA A 198 -4.11 15.32 -22.54
N PHE A 199 -3.82 14.48 -21.54
CA PHE A 199 -4.61 13.28 -21.29
C PHE A 199 -6.01 13.62 -20.79
N LEU A 200 -6.12 14.59 -19.87
CA LEU A 200 -7.41 15.10 -19.40
C LEU A 200 -8.22 15.75 -20.53
N GLU A 201 -7.61 16.60 -21.37
CA GLU A 201 -8.29 17.21 -22.53
C GLU A 201 -8.92 16.17 -23.46
N LYS A 202 -8.36 14.97 -23.52
CA LYS A 202 -8.82 13.90 -24.40
C LYS A 202 -9.87 12.97 -23.77
N TYR A 203 -9.83 12.78 -22.45
CA TYR A 203 -10.55 11.69 -21.78
C TYR A 203 -11.46 12.12 -20.62
N ALA A 204 -11.36 13.35 -20.10
CA ALA A 204 -12.21 13.89 -19.04
C ALA A 204 -13.54 14.48 -19.55
#